data_5faa6a37a62ee56d11a91d728a1579d9
#
_entry.id   5faa6a37a62ee56d11a91d728a1579d9
#
_cell.length_a   1.000
_cell.length_b   1.000
_cell.length_c   1.000
_cell.angle_alpha   90.00
_cell.angle_beta   90.00
_cell.angle_gamma   90.00
#
_symmetry.space_group_name_H-M   'P 1'
#
loop_
_entity.id
_entity.type
_entity.pdbx_description
1 polymer ?
#
loop_
_entity_poly.entity_id
_entity_poly.type
_entity_poly.pdbx_seq_one_letter_code
_entity_poly.pdbx_strand_id
1 'polypeptide(L)'
;MHARDLAVEYESVSVDSDALEAARLMAEHKLPGLLVLDQHGEPKGILPASQMVKALVPAYVIEDPTLAAVVDEKHADRLCQALVGRTVGDCLPTAASPPPIAAPDDTALEVAALMAQVRSPLVAVAEKAKDGTHLLGVITAAHLLHELLGAVGGDDGTKRTPTGDGSA
;
A
#
# COMPACT_ATOMS: atom_id res chain seq x y z
N MET A 1 8.53 16.96 8.92
CA MET A 1 8.07 16.09 7.81
C MET A 1 6.63 15.71 8.10
N HIS A 2 5.73 16.14 7.26
CA HIS A 2 4.30 15.93 7.37
C HIS A 2 3.78 15.04 6.25
N ALA A 3 2.60 14.49 6.41
CA ALA A 3 1.99 13.60 5.42
C ALA A 3 1.92 14.22 4.01
N ARG A 4 1.62 15.52 3.92
CA ARG A 4 1.61 16.25 2.62
C ARG A 4 2.96 16.22 1.90
N ASP A 5 4.06 16.22 2.66
CA ASP A 5 5.43 16.23 2.09
C ASP A 5 5.83 14.84 1.59
N LEU A 6 5.21 13.81 2.16
CA LEU A 6 5.46 12.40 1.86
C LEU A 6 4.51 11.83 0.80
N ALA A 7 3.38 12.50 0.57
CA ALA A 7 2.37 12.04 -0.37
C ALA A 7 2.88 12.08 -1.80
N VAL A 8 2.75 10.96 -2.50
CA VAL A 8 3.08 10.86 -3.93
C VAL A 8 1.86 10.50 -4.73
N GLU A 9 1.86 10.87 -6.00
CA GLU A 9 0.85 10.40 -6.95
C GLU A 9 0.89 8.87 -7.05
N TYR A 10 -0.26 8.24 -7.04
CA TYR A 10 -0.35 6.79 -6.97
C TYR A 10 -1.55 6.26 -7.75
N GLU A 11 -1.42 5.04 -8.24
CA GLU A 11 -2.48 4.37 -8.98
C GLU A 11 -3.70 4.11 -8.09
N SER A 12 -4.86 4.51 -8.59
CA SER A 12 -6.14 4.26 -7.95
C SER A 12 -7.10 3.57 -8.92
N VAL A 13 -8.01 2.81 -8.36
CA VAL A 13 -9.08 2.13 -9.11
C VAL A 13 -10.42 2.38 -8.43
N SER A 14 -11.51 2.19 -9.17
CA SER A 14 -12.85 2.25 -8.62
C SER A 14 -13.28 0.89 -8.04
N VAL A 15 -14.20 0.91 -7.09
CA VAL A 15 -14.87 -0.32 -6.61
C VAL A 15 -15.51 -1.12 -7.75
N ASP A 16 -15.93 -0.44 -8.82
CA ASP A 16 -16.57 -1.04 -9.99
C ASP A 16 -15.57 -1.46 -11.08
N SER A 17 -14.28 -1.15 -10.91
CA SER A 17 -13.23 -1.55 -11.84
C SER A 17 -13.13 -3.06 -11.94
N ASP A 18 -12.75 -3.55 -13.13
CA ASP A 18 -12.54 -4.98 -13.35
C ASP A 18 -11.37 -5.52 -12.51
N ALA A 19 -11.62 -6.60 -11.78
CA ALA A 19 -10.63 -7.19 -10.87
C ALA A 19 -9.39 -7.72 -11.61
N LEU A 20 -9.57 -8.31 -12.79
CA LEU A 20 -8.46 -8.81 -13.60
C LEU A 20 -7.56 -7.69 -14.10
N GLU A 21 -8.15 -6.58 -14.56
CA GLU A 21 -7.40 -5.39 -14.98
C GLU A 21 -6.62 -4.78 -13.80
N ALA A 22 -7.24 -4.71 -12.62
CA ALA A 22 -6.57 -4.24 -11.40
C ALA A 22 -5.40 -5.15 -11.02
N ALA A 23 -5.56 -6.46 -11.12
CA ALA A 23 -4.49 -7.42 -10.86
C ALA A 23 -3.31 -7.25 -11.84
N ARG A 24 -3.60 -7.03 -13.12
CA ARG A 24 -2.58 -6.73 -14.14
C ARG A 24 -1.82 -5.44 -13.83
N LEU A 25 -2.54 -4.39 -13.48
CA LEU A 25 -1.96 -3.10 -13.10
C LEU A 25 -0.98 -3.27 -11.92
N MET A 26 -1.39 -4.00 -10.89
CA MET A 26 -0.52 -4.33 -9.76
C MET A 26 0.75 -5.08 -10.18
N ALA A 27 0.59 -6.08 -11.03
CA ALA A 27 1.69 -6.92 -11.48
C ALA A 27 2.69 -6.15 -12.35
N GLU A 28 2.20 -5.37 -13.31
CA GLU A 28 3.03 -4.60 -14.24
C GLU A 28 3.88 -3.55 -13.54
N HIS A 29 3.29 -2.83 -12.60
CA HIS A 29 3.96 -1.76 -11.85
C HIS A 29 4.57 -2.23 -10.53
N LYS A 30 4.46 -3.52 -10.21
CA LYS A 30 4.95 -4.11 -8.94
C LYS A 30 4.46 -3.36 -7.71
N LEU A 31 3.17 -3.04 -7.71
CA LEU A 31 2.55 -2.27 -6.65
C LEU A 31 2.26 -3.15 -5.42
N PRO A 32 2.53 -2.66 -4.20
CA PRO A 32 2.20 -3.39 -2.97
C PRO A 32 0.70 -3.43 -2.69
N GLY A 33 -0.08 -2.60 -3.34
CA GLY A 33 -1.52 -2.50 -3.23
C GLY A 33 -2.08 -1.42 -4.14
N LEU A 34 -3.39 -1.27 -4.14
CA LEU A 34 -4.11 -0.22 -4.87
C LEU A 34 -4.98 0.58 -3.93
N LEU A 35 -5.09 1.87 -4.19
CA LEU A 35 -6.11 2.71 -3.57
C LEU A 35 -7.43 2.50 -4.31
N VAL A 36 -8.46 2.13 -3.57
CA VAL A 36 -9.81 1.90 -4.11
C VAL A 36 -10.70 3.08 -3.76
N LEU A 37 -11.26 3.70 -4.78
CA LEU A 37 -12.17 4.83 -4.66
C LEU A 37 -13.62 4.37 -4.88
N ASP A 38 -14.54 5.04 -4.22
CA ASP A 38 -15.96 4.82 -4.47
C ASP A 38 -16.44 5.57 -5.73
N GLN A 39 -17.75 5.52 -5.99
CA GLN A 39 -18.37 6.19 -7.13
C GLN A 39 -18.26 7.72 -7.08
N HIS A 40 -18.00 8.28 -5.91
CA HIS A 40 -17.83 9.72 -5.68
C HIS A 40 -16.36 10.16 -5.69
N GLY A 41 -15.43 9.22 -5.96
CA GLY A 41 -13.99 9.48 -5.92
C GLY A 41 -13.40 9.56 -4.52
N GLU A 42 -14.14 9.15 -3.50
CA GLU A 42 -13.66 9.11 -2.13
C GLU A 42 -12.94 7.78 -1.82
N PRO A 43 -11.90 7.81 -0.98
CA PRO A 43 -11.19 6.60 -0.58
C PRO A 43 -12.13 5.60 0.11
N LYS A 44 -12.30 4.43 -0.48
CA LYS A 44 -13.12 3.33 0.04
C LYS A 44 -12.29 2.32 0.81
N GLY A 45 -11.08 2.06 0.37
CA GLY A 45 -10.20 1.09 0.97
C GLY A 45 -8.86 1.00 0.27
N ILE A 46 -8.00 0.19 0.83
CA ILE A 46 -6.75 -0.25 0.22
C ILE A 46 -6.89 -1.74 -0.10
N LEU A 47 -6.57 -2.11 -1.33
CA LEU A 47 -6.51 -3.51 -1.76
C LEU A 47 -5.05 -3.95 -1.80
N PRO A 48 -4.55 -4.66 -0.79
CA PRO A 48 -3.18 -5.16 -0.81
C PRO A 48 -2.99 -6.23 -1.88
N ALA A 49 -1.80 -6.31 -2.45
CA ALA A 49 -1.46 -7.35 -3.43
C ALA A 49 -1.67 -8.77 -2.87
N SER A 50 -1.40 -8.97 -1.59
CA SER A 50 -1.67 -10.25 -0.90
C SER A 50 -3.14 -10.63 -0.90
N GLN A 51 -4.05 -9.65 -0.78
CA GLN A 51 -5.49 -9.88 -0.85
C GLN A 51 -5.92 -10.25 -2.26
N MET A 52 -5.31 -9.65 -3.28
CA MET A 52 -5.55 -10.02 -4.67
C MET A 52 -5.07 -11.46 -4.95
N VAL A 53 -3.91 -11.85 -4.43
CA VAL A 53 -3.41 -13.22 -4.52
C VAL A 53 -4.38 -14.19 -3.83
N LYS A 54 -4.90 -13.83 -2.66
CA LYS A 54 -5.91 -14.63 -1.95
C LYS A 54 -7.16 -14.85 -2.80
N ALA A 55 -7.59 -13.86 -3.56
CA ALA A 55 -8.76 -13.97 -4.44
C ALA A 55 -8.54 -14.98 -5.59
N LEU A 56 -7.29 -15.24 -5.97
CA LEU A 56 -6.93 -16.24 -6.98
C LEU A 56 -6.87 -17.66 -6.44
N VAL A 57 -6.60 -17.84 -5.15
CA VAL A 57 -6.39 -19.17 -4.55
C VAL A 57 -7.75 -19.78 -4.20
N PRO A 58 -8.02 -21.02 -4.63
CA PRO A 58 -9.25 -21.72 -4.25
C PRO A 58 -9.37 -21.89 -2.73
N ALA A 59 -10.58 -21.79 -2.21
CA ALA A 59 -10.84 -21.87 -0.77
C ALA A 59 -10.27 -23.15 -0.14
N TYR A 60 -10.40 -24.29 -0.81
CA TYR A 60 -9.88 -25.56 -0.30
C TYR A 60 -8.35 -25.59 -0.15
N VAL A 61 -7.63 -24.84 -0.96
CA VAL A 61 -6.16 -24.71 -0.85
C VAL A 61 -5.78 -23.79 0.33
N ILE A 62 -6.58 -22.76 0.60
CA ILE A 62 -6.38 -21.89 1.78
C ILE A 62 -6.60 -22.69 3.08
N GLU A 63 -7.61 -23.55 3.10
CA GLU A 63 -7.92 -24.41 4.26
C GLU A 63 -6.86 -25.50 4.47
N ASP A 64 -6.34 -26.07 3.39
CA ASP A 64 -5.29 -27.08 3.42
C ASP A 64 -4.18 -26.77 2.38
N PRO A 65 -3.14 -26.02 2.78
CA PRO A 65 -2.06 -25.62 1.88
C PRO A 65 -1.29 -26.79 1.25
N THR A 66 -1.36 -28.00 1.82
CA THR A 66 -0.71 -29.20 1.25
C THR A 66 -1.31 -29.58 -0.11
N LEU A 67 -2.58 -29.23 -0.35
CA LEU A 67 -3.24 -29.46 -1.62
C LEU A 67 -2.64 -28.66 -2.78
N ALA A 68 -1.97 -27.55 -2.49
CA ALA A 68 -1.29 -26.74 -3.49
C ALA A 68 -0.20 -27.51 -4.23
N ALA A 69 0.46 -28.47 -3.57
CA ALA A 69 1.50 -29.31 -4.15
C ALA A 69 0.96 -30.33 -5.14
N VAL A 70 -0.32 -30.61 -5.11
CA VAL A 70 -0.99 -31.62 -5.96
C VAL A 70 -1.63 -30.97 -7.20
N VAL A 71 -1.75 -29.65 -7.21
CA VAL A 71 -2.34 -28.89 -8.33
C VAL A 71 -1.32 -28.80 -9.46
N ASP A 72 -1.67 -29.32 -10.62
CA ASP A 72 -0.87 -29.26 -11.84
C ASP A 72 -0.70 -27.82 -12.34
N GLU A 73 0.44 -27.50 -12.98
CA GLU A 73 0.72 -26.19 -13.59
C GLU A 73 -0.39 -25.71 -14.53
N LYS A 74 -1.05 -26.64 -15.23
CA LYS A 74 -2.22 -26.32 -16.08
C LYS A 74 -3.42 -25.75 -15.29
N HIS A 75 -3.53 -26.11 -14.02
CA HIS A 75 -4.53 -25.52 -13.12
C HIS A 75 -4.11 -24.12 -12.66
N ALA A 76 -2.82 -23.86 -12.51
CA ALA A 76 -2.32 -22.54 -12.16
C ALA A 76 -2.68 -21.50 -13.23
N ASP A 77 -2.59 -21.86 -14.52
CA ASP A 77 -2.97 -21.00 -15.64
C ASP A 77 -4.46 -20.60 -15.63
N ARG A 78 -5.30 -21.41 -14.95
CA ARG A 78 -6.73 -21.13 -14.80
C ARG A 78 -7.09 -20.28 -13.59
N LEU A 79 -6.16 -20.04 -12.68
CA LEU A 79 -6.42 -19.27 -11.46
C LEU A 79 -6.86 -17.83 -11.79
N CYS A 80 -6.29 -17.23 -12.84
CA CYS A 80 -6.69 -15.90 -13.29
C CYS A 80 -8.16 -15.83 -13.73
N GLN A 81 -8.76 -16.95 -14.14
CA GLN A 81 -10.18 -16.99 -14.48
C GLN A 81 -11.10 -16.75 -13.28
N ALA A 82 -10.61 -16.97 -12.06
CA ALA A 82 -11.36 -16.66 -10.84
C ALA A 82 -11.69 -15.16 -10.71
N LEU A 83 -10.94 -14.29 -11.37
CA LEU A 83 -11.17 -12.85 -11.36
C LEU A 83 -12.07 -12.36 -12.50
N VAL A 84 -12.29 -13.19 -13.51
CA VAL A 84 -13.12 -12.81 -14.67
C VAL A 84 -14.57 -12.53 -14.22
N GLY A 85 -15.08 -11.36 -14.60
CA GLY A 85 -16.43 -10.94 -14.23
C GLY A 85 -16.58 -10.42 -12.80
N ARG A 86 -15.51 -10.39 -12.02
CA ARG A 86 -15.50 -9.80 -10.67
C ARG A 86 -15.03 -8.35 -10.70
N THR A 87 -15.53 -7.57 -9.77
CA THR A 87 -15.09 -6.19 -9.55
C THR A 87 -14.02 -6.12 -8.45
N VAL A 88 -13.29 -5.01 -8.40
CA VAL A 88 -12.36 -4.71 -7.31
C VAL A 88 -13.08 -4.73 -5.95
N GLY A 89 -14.31 -4.22 -5.90
CA GLY A 89 -15.14 -4.25 -4.69
C GLY A 89 -15.38 -5.67 -4.17
N ASP A 90 -15.54 -6.64 -5.06
CA ASP A 90 -15.70 -8.06 -4.69
C ASP A 90 -14.45 -8.67 -4.07
N CYS A 91 -13.28 -8.09 -4.33
CA CYS A 91 -11.99 -8.54 -3.81
C CYS A 91 -11.62 -7.89 -2.48
N LEU A 92 -12.28 -6.80 -2.08
CA LEU A 92 -12.07 -6.15 -0.79
C LEU A 92 -12.49 -7.08 0.36
N PRO A 93 -11.80 -7.01 1.52
CA PRO A 93 -12.20 -7.76 2.70
C PRO A 93 -13.63 -7.42 3.12
N THR A 94 -14.40 -8.43 3.52
CA THR A 94 -15.80 -8.27 3.94
C THR A 94 -15.95 -7.50 5.25
N ALA A 95 -14.93 -7.53 6.10
CA ALA A 95 -14.88 -6.71 7.31
C ALA A 95 -14.48 -5.29 6.91
N ALA A 96 -15.47 -4.41 6.86
CA ALA A 96 -15.28 -2.99 6.55
C ALA A 96 -14.47 -2.30 7.65
N SER A 97 -13.16 -2.35 7.54
CA SER A 97 -12.32 -1.41 8.23
C SER A 97 -12.29 -0.11 7.42
N PRO A 98 -12.40 1.06 8.05
CA PRO A 98 -12.27 2.32 7.33
C PRO A 98 -10.88 2.37 6.67
N PRO A 99 -10.77 2.96 5.47
CA PRO A 99 -9.48 3.08 4.81
C PRO A 99 -8.51 3.90 5.68
N PRO A 100 -7.22 3.55 5.70
CA PRO A 100 -6.24 4.34 6.42
C PRO A 100 -6.01 5.67 5.69
N ILE A 101 -6.48 6.74 6.30
CA ILE A 101 -6.38 8.12 5.77
C ILE A 101 -5.64 8.97 6.80
N ALA A 102 -4.54 9.58 6.36
CA ALA A 102 -3.83 10.60 7.12
C ALA A 102 -4.28 12.00 6.70
N ALA A 103 -4.31 12.91 7.66
CA ALA A 103 -4.49 14.33 7.37
C ALA A 103 -3.18 14.92 6.83
N PRO A 104 -3.24 15.98 6.00
CA PRO A 104 -2.04 16.58 5.41
C PRO A 104 -0.99 17.03 6.43
N ASP A 105 -1.43 17.44 7.60
CA ASP A 105 -0.57 17.95 8.68
C ASP A 105 -0.11 16.86 9.67
N ASP A 106 -0.56 15.63 9.51
CA ASP A 106 -0.09 14.51 10.33
C ASP A 106 1.42 14.35 10.16
N THR A 107 2.10 14.07 11.26
CA THR A 107 3.55 13.84 11.25
C THR A 107 3.89 12.46 10.66
N ALA A 108 5.11 12.31 10.20
CA ALA A 108 5.61 11.01 9.71
C ALA A 108 5.41 9.88 10.74
N LEU A 109 5.54 10.20 12.03
CA LEU A 109 5.33 9.22 13.11
C LEU A 109 3.85 8.83 13.26
N GLU A 110 2.94 9.77 13.13
CA GLU A 110 1.49 9.50 13.14
C GLU A 110 1.10 8.62 11.95
N VAL A 111 1.64 8.91 10.76
CA VAL A 111 1.45 8.06 9.57
C VAL A 111 2.00 6.67 9.78
N ALA A 112 3.21 6.54 10.37
CA ALA A 112 3.81 5.25 10.68
C ALA A 112 2.97 4.46 11.68
N ALA A 113 2.45 5.10 12.72
CA ALA A 113 1.57 4.48 13.70
C ALA A 113 0.27 3.99 13.05
N LEU A 114 -0.36 4.81 12.22
CA LEU A 114 -1.57 4.43 11.48
C LEU A 114 -1.32 3.21 10.59
N MET A 115 -0.24 3.24 9.82
CA MET A 115 0.15 2.15 8.92
C MET A 115 0.39 0.84 9.68
N ALA A 116 1.06 0.92 10.82
CA ALA A 116 1.33 -0.23 11.67
C ALA A 116 0.05 -0.81 12.32
N GLN A 117 -0.85 0.04 12.79
CA GLN A 117 -2.10 -0.37 13.43
C GLN A 117 -3.01 -1.12 12.46
N VAL A 118 -3.15 -0.62 11.24
CA VAL A 118 -4.04 -1.25 10.25
C VAL A 118 -3.33 -2.28 9.38
N ARG A 119 -2.02 -2.43 9.51
CA ARG A 119 -1.18 -3.33 8.70
C ARG A 119 -1.38 -3.12 7.20
N SER A 120 -1.51 -1.87 6.80
CA SER A 120 -1.68 -1.51 5.40
C SER A 120 -0.34 -1.19 4.75
N PRO A 121 -0.10 -1.61 3.50
CA PRO A 121 1.08 -1.21 2.75
C PRO A 121 1.04 0.23 2.26
N LEU A 122 -0.14 0.86 2.33
CA LEU A 122 -0.41 2.20 1.84
C LEU A 122 -1.24 2.98 2.86
N VAL A 123 -1.03 4.29 2.91
CA VAL A 123 -1.90 5.23 3.60
C VAL A 123 -2.28 6.33 2.61
N ALA A 124 -3.56 6.61 2.48
CA ALA A 124 -4.03 7.74 1.69
C ALA A 124 -3.85 9.04 2.47
N VAL A 125 -3.42 10.09 1.80
CA VAL A 125 -3.37 11.43 2.37
C VAL A 125 -4.48 12.25 1.75
N ALA A 126 -5.41 12.70 2.56
CA ALA A 126 -6.58 13.41 2.08
C ALA A 126 -7.03 14.50 3.05
N GLU A 127 -7.57 15.55 2.48
CA GLU A 127 -8.13 16.68 3.21
C GLU A 127 -9.66 16.64 3.13
N LYS A 128 -10.32 16.80 4.26
CA LYS A 128 -11.78 16.95 4.29
C LYS A 128 -12.17 18.38 3.99
N ALA A 129 -12.92 18.57 2.92
CA ALA A 129 -13.51 19.85 2.54
C ALA A 129 -15.03 19.78 2.60
N LYS A 130 -15.69 20.94 2.44
CA LYS A 130 -17.17 21.03 2.47
C LYS A 130 -17.85 20.29 1.32
N ASP A 131 -17.14 20.12 0.22
CA ASP A 131 -17.58 19.49 -1.02
C ASP A 131 -17.14 18.02 -1.15
N GLY A 132 -16.48 17.47 -0.13
CA GLY A 132 -16.01 16.09 -0.12
C GLY A 132 -14.57 15.93 0.35
N THR A 133 -14.00 14.78 0.08
CA THR A 133 -12.62 14.45 0.43
C THR A 133 -11.69 14.70 -0.76
N HIS A 134 -10.71 15.59 -0.59
CA HIS A 134 -9.67 15.84 -1.59
C HIS A 134 -8.46 14.95 -1.34
N LEU A 135 -8.21 14.01 -2.25
CA LEU A 135 -7.05 13.14 -2.21
C LEU A 135 -5.81 13.93 -2.66
N LEU A 136 -4.79 13.99 -1.81
CA LEU A 136 -3.50 14.61 -2.12
C LEU A 136 -2.50 13.58 -2.68
N GLY A 137 -2.61 12.33 -2.29
CA GLY A 137 -1.74 11.27 -2.73
C GLY A 137 -1.76 10.09 -1.77
N VAL A 138 -0.74 9.26 -1.88
CA VAL A 138 -0.57 8.06 -1.08
C VAL A 138 0.85 8.01 -0.54
N ILE A 139 1.02 7.48 0.65
CA ILE A 139 2.32 7.16 1.24
C ILE A 139 2.45 5.64 1.26
N THR A 140 3.49 5.12 0.61
CA THR A 140 3.81 3.69 0.68
C THR A 140 4.71 3.40 1.88
N ALA A 141 4.65 2.17 2.40
CA ALA A 141 5.52 1.74 3.49
C ALA A 141 7.01 1.87 3.11
N ALA A 142 7.36 1.52 1.88
CA ALA A 142 8.73 1.63 1.40
C ALA A 142 9.22 3.09 1.35
N HIS A 143 8.38 4.01 0.88
CA HIS A 143 8.71 5.43 0.83
C HIS A 143 8.87 6.02 2.24
N LEU A 144 7.94 5.71 3.13
CA LEU A 144 8.00 6.14 4.53
C LEU A 144 9.27 5.64 5.22
N LEU A 145 9.63 4.36 5.03
CA LEU A 145 10.86 3.80 5.56
C LEU A 145 12.10 4.52 5.02
N HIS A 146 12.13 4.81 3.72
CA HIS A 146 13.23 5.52 3.09
C HIS A 146 13.45 6.89 3.74
N GLU A 147 12.37 7.65 3.93
CA GLU A 147 12.44 8.99 4.51
C GLU A 147 12.83 8.96 6.00
N LEU A 148 12.25 8.04 6.76
CA LEU A 148 12.59 7.90 8.19
C LEU A 148 14.04 7.46 8.40
N LEU A 149 14.56 6.55 7.60
CA LEU A 149 15.94 6.08 7.68
C LEU A 149 16.93 7.15 7.18
N GLY A 150 16.55 7.91 6.17
CA GLY A 150 17.35 9.05 5.68
C GLY A 150 17.53 10.14 6.71
N ALA A 151 16.52 10.40 7.54
CA ALA A 151 16.60 11.36 8.62
C ALA A 151 17.57 10.92 9.74
N VAL A 152 17.75 9.62 9.94
CA VAL A 152 18.70 9.07 10.93
C VAL A 152 20.14 9.13 10.43
N GLY A 153 20.36 9.01 9.12
CA GLY A 153 21.72 9.05 8.50
C GLY A 153 22.34 10.44 8.36
N GLY A 154 21.56 11.49 8.62
CA GLY A 154 22.03 12.89 8.44
C GLY A 154 22.83 13.50 9.60
N ASP A 155 22.99 12.82 10.72
CA ASP A 155 23.61 13.39 11.93
C ASP A 155 25.02 12.80 12.26
N ASP A 156 25.70 12.23 11.28
CA ASP A 156 27.09 11.75 11.48
C ASP A 156 28.13 12.73 10.89
N GLY A 157 27.99 13.98 11.26
CA GLY A 157 28.95 15.05 10.99
C GLY A 157 29.88 15.33 12.16
N THR A 158 30.45 14.33 12.81
CA THR A 158 31.50 14.55 13.81
C THR A 158 32.83 14.86 13.08
N LYS A 159 33.11 16.13 12.93
CA LYS A 159 34.43 16.65 12.66
C LYS A 159 35.42 16.05 13.69
N ARG A 160 36.21 15.10 13.27
CA ARG A 160 37.48 14.81 13.92
C ARG A 160 38.48 15.84 13.39
N THR A 161 38.74 16.83 14.18
CA THR A 161 39.94 17.67 14.06
C THR A 161 41.18 16.79 14.33
N PRO A 162 42.14 16.72 13.45
CA PRO A 162 43.44 16.16 13.80
C PRO A 162 44.19 17.22 14.62
N THR A 163 44.42 16.91 15.88
CA THR A 163 45.34 17.65 16.71
C THR A 163 46.75 17.41 16.16
N GLY A 164 47.32 18.44 15.53
CA GLY A 164 48.71 18.44 15.21
C GLY A 164 49.49 18.53 16.50
N ASP A 165 50.31 17.57 16.75
CA ASP A 165 51.39 17.67 17.69
C ASP A 165 52.64 18.01 16.89
N GLY A 166 53.04 19.27 17.03
CA GLY A 166 54.35 19.73 16.66
C GLY A 166 55.21 19.71 17.88
N SER A 167 56.23 18.90 17.89
CA SER A 167 57.35 19.06 18.80
C SER A 167 58.63 18.73 18.08
N ALA A 168 59.35 19.79 17.92
CA ALA A 168 60.76 20.05 18.04
C ALA A 168 61.74 18.87 17.91
#